data_5c0fe772f1717f96c43c4c9176247b3b
#
_entry.id   5c0fe772f1717f96c43c4c9176247b3b
#
_cell.length_a   1.000
_cell.length_b   1.000
_cell.length_c   1.000
_cell.angle_alpha   90.00
_cell.angle_beta   90.00
_cell.angle_gamma   90.00
#
_symmetry.space_group_name_H-M   'P 1'
#
loop_
_entity.id
_entity.type
_entity.pdbx_description
1 polymer ?
#
loop_
_entity_poly.entity_id
_entity_poly.type
_entity_poly.pdbx_seq_one_letter_code
_entity_poly.pdbx_strand_id
1 'polypeptide(L)'
;VGDWLAARVPTELGEDRVLASRLVRAGIEGEEAPLVLAVARVALAAGVPLLALWLGPSGPPLLRALWLVLAVVVALLAPFALLDRLTAARQLALRRALPDTMDLLVVCVEAGVSMDAALQRVAREMAPVHPQLATELTVMNRRLAAGLTREEALRGLAVRTGVEELRQLAAHLVQAERWGTSIATVLRVTARDLRRRRRMAAEKRAATAGTRMLLPLALCIFPTIFVVLLGPALLQVGKAFGVGP
;
A
#
# COMPACT_ATOMS: atom_id res chain seq x y z
N VAL A 1 -6.80 20.50 -18.20
CA VAL A 1 -7.68 19.60 -18.98
C VAL A 1 -8.42 18.63 -18.06
N GLY A 2 -7.82 18.23 -16.90
CA GLY A 2 -8.46 17.31 -15.97
C GLY A 2 -9.65 17.84 -15.17
N ASP A 3 -9.76 19.15 -14.93
CA ASP A 3 -10.84 19.74 -14.15
C ASP A 3 -12.16 19.88 -14.93
N TRP A 4 -12.08 19.92 -16.27
CA TRP A 4 -13.26 19.98 -17.13
C TRP A 4 -14.05 18.66 -17.18
N LEU A 5 -13.37 17.51 -17.02
CA LEU A 5 -14.02 16.19 -16.95
C LEU A 5 -14.65 15.91 -15.58
N ALA A 6 -14.10 16.48 -14.51
CA ALA A 6 -14.67 16.34 -13.17
C ALA A 6 -16.03 17.05 -13.00
N ALA A 7 -16.31 18.07 -13.84
CA ALA A 7 -17.57 18.84 -13.81
C ALA A 7 -18.71 18.23 -14.65
N ARG A 8 -18.43 17.21 -15.46
CA ARG A 8 -19.41 16.64 -16.42
C ARG A 8 -19.83 15.20 -16.15
N VAL A 9 -19.30 14.56 -15.12
CA VAL A 9 -19.76 13.22 -14.71
C VAL A 9 -21.04 13.37 -13.90
N PRO A 10 -22.16 12.75 -14.33
CA PRO A 10 -23.43 12.80 -13.60
C PRO A 10 -23.23 12.30 -12.15
N THR A 11 -23.86 13.01 -11.22
CA THR A 11 -23.78 12.82 -9.75
C THR A 11 -24.36 11.51 -9.22
N GLU A 12 -24.61 10.52 -10.07
CA GLU A 12 -25.36 9.31 -9.72
C GLU A 12 -24.50 8.12 -9.25
N LEU A 13 -23.18 8.16 -9.36
CA LEU A 13 -22.32 7.04 -8.97
C LEU A 13 -21.19 7.49 -8.06
N GLY A 14 -21.47 7.58 -6.77
CA GLY A 14 -20.45 7.79 -5.73
C GLY A 14 -19.31 6.76 -5.76
N GLU A 15 -19.57 5.58 -6.33
CA GLU A 15 -18.59 4.50 -6.52
C GLU A 15 -17.50 4.87 -7.53
N ASP A 16 -17.80 5.60 -8.62
CA ASP A 16 -16.83 5.95 -9.64
C ASP A 16 -15.79 6.94 -9.14
N ARG A 17 -16.16 7.87 -8.25
CA ARG A 17 -15.20 8.79 -7.62
C ARG A 17 -14.26 8.06 -6.66
N VAL A 18 -14.76 7.07 -5.93
CA VAL A 18 -13.94 6.25 -5.03
C VAL A 18 -12.98 5.39 -5.84
N LEU A 19 -13.45 4.79 -6.93
CA LEU A 19 -12.62 4.00 -7.84
C LEU A 19 -11.56 4.86 -8.54
N ALA A 20 -11.94 6.03 -9.08
CA ALA A 20 -11.00 6.98 -9.69
C ALA A 20 -9.90 7.41 -8.69
N SER A 21 -10.27 7.72 -7.45
CA SER A 21 -9.31 8.08 -6.41
C SER A 21 -8.37 6.92 -6.04
N ARG A 22 -8.84 5.68 -6.05
CA ARG A 22 -8.03 4.48 -5.82
C ARG A 22 -7.06 4.23 -6.98
N LEU A 23 -7.50 4.42 -8.24
CA LEU A 23 -6.66 4.29 -9.43
C LEU A 23 -5.53 5.32 -9.45
N VAL A 24 -5.82 6.58 -9.15
CA VAL A 24 -4.80 7.63 -9.03
C VAL A 24 -3.78 7.27 -7.93
N ARG A 25 -4.22 6.78 -6.78
CA ARG A 25 -3.34 6.31 -5.70
C ARG A 25 -2.51 5.09 -6.09
N ALA A 26 -3.04 4.21 -6.94
CA ALA A 26 -2.30 3.08 -7.50
C ALA A 26 -1.28 3.52 -8.57
N GLY A 27 -1.38 4.76 -9.07
CA GLY A 27 -0.49 5.31 -10.09
C GLY A 27 -0.88 4.98 -11.51
N ILE A 28 -2.09 4.52 -11.69
CA ILE A 28 -2.64 4.25 -13.01
C ILE A 28 -3.32 5.55 -13.47
N GLU A 29 -2.55 6.40 -14.16
CA GLU A 29 -3.00 7.67 -14.70
C GLU A 29 -3.20 7.51 -16.21
N GLY A 30 -4.45 7.44 -16.65
CA GLY A 30 -4.81 7.40 -18.05
C GLY A 30 -6.32 7.52 -18.21
N GLU A 31 -6.78 8.10 -19.30
CA GLU A 31 -8.21 8.16 -19.65
C GLU A 31 -8.81 6.74 -19.81
N GLU A 32 -7.96 5.77 -20.12
CA GLU A 32 -8.33 4.36 -20.30
C GLU A 32 -8.29 3.53 -19.00
N ALA A 33 -7.75 4.08 -17.89
CA ALA A 33 -7.61 3.37 -16.63
C ALA A 33 -8.93 2.78 -16.10
N PRO A 34 -10.06 3.50 -16.07
CA PRO A 34 -11.34 2.94 -15.65
C PRO A 34 -11.85 1.85 -16.60
N LEU A 35 -11.60 2.01 -17.91
CA LEU A 35 -11.99 1.03 -18.93
C LEU A 35 -11.21 -0.27 -18.80
N VAL A 36 -9.89 -0.19 -18.64
CA VAL A 36 -9.02 -1.36 -18.43
C VAL A 36 -9.44 -2.13 -17.17
N LEU A 37 -9.79 -1.41 -16.12
CA LEU A 37 -10.25 -2.02 -14.87
C LEU A 37 -11.64 -2.66 -15.02
N ALA A 38 -12.55 -2.01 -15.76
CA ALA A 38 -13.86 -2.56 -16.06
C ALA A 38 -13.74 -3.85 -16.92
N VAL A 39 -12.90 -3.82 -17.95
CA VAL A 39 -12.63 -4.99 -18.81
C VAL A 39 -11.98 -6.11 -17.99
N ALA A 40 -10.98 -5.81 -17.15
CA ALA A 40 -10.36 -6.80 -16.27
C ALA A 40 -11.36 -7.41 -15.29
N ARG A 41 -12.29 -6.61 -14.74
CA ARG A 41 -13.36 -7.10 -13.86
C ARG A 41 -14.30 -8.05 -14.60
N VAL A 42 -14.76 -7.67 -15.79
CA VAL A 42 -15.66 -8.51 -16.59
C VAL A 42 -14.95 -9.79 -17.02
N ALA A 43 -13.69 -9.69 -17.45
CA ALA A 43 -12.89 -10.85 -17.82
C ALA A 43 -12.67 -11.83 -16.64
N LEU A 44 -12.41 -11.31 -15.44
CA LEU A 44 -12.26 -12.13 -14.24
C LEU A 44 -13.61 -12.69 -13.77
N ALA A 45 -14.67 -11.89 -13.81
CA ALA A 45 -16.03 -12.32 -13.39
C ALA A 45 -16.61 -13.41 -14.30
N ALA A 46 -16.26 -13.40 -15.59
CA ALA A 46 -16.68 -14.44 -16.54
C ALA A 46 -15.65 -15.59 -16.62
N GLY A 47 -14.37 -15.29 -16.66
CA GLY A 47 -13.30 -16.27 -16.89
C GLY A 47 -13.07 -17.22 -15.71
N VAL A 48 -13.13 -16.72 -14.47
CA VAL A 48 -12.87 -17.54 -13.29
C VAL A 48 -13.97 -18.60 -13.06
N PRO A 49 -15.30 -18.28 -13.14
CA PRO A 49 -16.34 -19.29 -13.05
C PRO A 49 -16.31 -20.29 -14.23
N LEU A 50 -16.01 -19.81 -15.44
CA LEU A 50 -15.89 -20.68 -16.61
C LEU A 50 -14.74 -21.68 -16.44
N LEU A 51 -13.59 -21.22 -15.95
CA LEU A 51 -12.44 -22.06 -15.63
C LEU A 51 -12.76 -23.02 -14.48
N ALA A 52 -13.51 -22.56 -13.47
CA ALA A 52 -13.94 -23.39 -12.35
C ALA A 52 -14.92 -24.50 -12.77
N LEU A 53 -15.74 -24.26 -13.79
CA LEU A 53 -16.58 -25.30 -14.42
C LEU A 53 -15.76 -26.37 -15.14
N TRP A 54 -14.64 -25.95 -15.76
CA TRP A 54 -13.81 -26.87 -16.56
C TRP A 54 -12.81 -27.66 -15.69
N LEU A 55 -12.25 -27.04 -14.62
CA LEU A 55 -11.34 -27.69 -13.67
C LEU A 55 -12.02 -28.25 -12.42
N GLY A 56 -13.33 -28.03 -12.28
CA GLY A 56 -14.06 -28.41 -11.07
C GLY A 56 -14.06 -29.93 -10.87
N PRO A 57 -14.03 -30.39 -9.61
CA PRO A 57 -14.05 -31.82 -9.31
C PRO A 57 -15.32 -32.47 -9.85
N SER A 58 -15.17 -33.64 -10.49
CA SER A 58 -16.27 -34.52 -10.94
C SER A 58 -16.91 -35.23 -9.72
N GLY A 59 -17.51 -34.40 -8.81
CA GLY A 59 -18.13 -34.86 -7.57
C GLY A 59 -19.64 -34.58 -7.51
N PRO A 60 -20.30 -34.82 -6.36
CA PRO A 60 -21.71 -34.58 -6.15
C PRO A 60 -22.07 -33.10 -6.43
N PRO A 61 -23.33 -32.82 -6.89
CA PRO A 61 -23.75 -31.49 -7.33
C PRO A 61 -23.56 -30.41 -6.27
N LEU A 62 -23.64 -30.76 -5.00
CA LEU A 62 -23.40 -29.85 -3.88
C LEU A 62 -21.95 -29.32 -3.85
N LEU A 63 -20.97 -30.18 -4.08
CA LEU A 63 -19.56 -29.78 -4.12
C LEU A 63 -19.27 -28.86 -5.33
N ARG A 64 -19.88 -29.14 -6.48
CA ARG A 64 -19.75 -28.26 -7.66
C ARG A 64 -20.38 -26.89 -7.43
N ALA A 65 -21.58 -26.85 -6.81
CA ALA A 65 -22.19 -25.57 -6.44
C ALA A 65 -21.34 -24.76 -5.47
N LEU A 66 -20.73 -25.38 -4.46
CA LEU A 66 -19.85 -24.73 -3.51
C LEU A 66 -18.59 -24.18 -4.20
N TRP A 67 -17.97 -24.94 -5.14
CA TRP A 67 -16.84 -24.51 -5.94
C TRP A 67 -17.18 -23.31 -6.82
N LEU A 68 -18.35 -23.31 -7.46
CA LEU A 68 -18.79 -22.18 -8.28
C LEU A 68 -19.03 -20.93 -7.44
N VAL A 69 -19.67 -21.04 -6.29
CA VAL A 69 -19.87 -19.91 -5.37
C VAL A 69 -18.52 -19.35 -4.92
N LEU A 70 -17.58 -20.21 -4.53
CA LEU A 70 -16.23 -19.79 -4.14
C LEU A 70 -15.49 -19.08 -5.28
N ALA A 71 -15.59 -19.62 -6.51
CA ALA A 71 -14.99 -19.03 -7.70
C ALA A 71 -15.54 -17.63 -8.00
N VAL A 72 -16.86 -17.45 -7.90
CA VAL A 72 -17.50 -16.14 -8.08
C VAL A 72 -17.06 -15.15 -7.00
N VAL A 73 -17.04 -15.57 -5.74
CA VAL A 73 -16.56 -14.70 -4.63
C VAL A 73 -15.11 -14.28 -4.84
N VAL A 74 -14.22 -15.20 -5.22
CA VAL A 74 -12.82 -14.91 -5.52
C VAL A 74 -12.72 -13.95 -6.72
N ALA A 75 -13.47 -14.19 -7.79
CA ALA A 75 -13.48 -13.35 -8.99
C ALA A 75 -13.89 -11.89 -8.68
N LEU A 76 -14.85 -11.70 -7.77
CA LEU A 76 -15.31 -10.36 -7.36
C LEU A 76 -14.33 -9.65 -6.42
N LEU A 77 -13.66 -10.39 -5.53
CA LEU A 77 -12.75 -9.80 -4.54
C LEU A 77 -11.32 -9.60 -5.09
N ALA A 78 -10.87 -10.44 -6.03
CA ALA A 78 -9.50 -10.41 -6.57
C ALA A 78 -9.09 -9.05 -7.14
N PRO A 79 -9.88 -8.33 -7.96
CA PRO A 79 -9.46 -7.04 -8.52
C PRO A 79 -9.30 -5.97 -7.45
N PHE A 80 -10.11 -5.98 -6.38
CA PHE A 80 -9.95 -5.03 -5.27
C PHE A 80 -8.69 -5.33 -4.46
N ALA A 81 -8.44 -6.59 -4.15
CA ALA A 81 -7.24 -7.01 -3.42
C ALA A 81 -5.96 -6.68 -4.22
N LEU A 82 -5.99 -6.81 -5.55
CA LEU A 82 -4.87 -6.45 -6.41
C LEU A 82 -4.62 -4.94 -6.40
N LEU A 83 -5.66 -4.11 -6.54
CA LEU A 83 -5.54 -2.65 -6.45
C LEU A 83 -5.01 -2.19 -5.10
N ASP A 84 -5.50 -2.78 -4.00
CA ASP A 84 -5.04 -2.45 -2.67
C ASP A 84 -3.56 -2.83 -2.48
N ARG A 85 -3.12 -3.96 -3.02
CA ARG A 85 -1.69 -4.36 -3.01
C ARG A 85 -0.82 -3.41 -3.84
N LEU A 86 -1.26 -3.03 -5.04
CA LEU A 86 -0.53 -2.07 -5.89
C LEU A 86 -0.42 -0.71 -5.22
N THR A 87 -1.52 -0.21 -4.66
CA THR A 87 -1.56 1.04 -3.91
C THR A 87 -0.64 0.98 -2.69
N ALA A 88 -0.69 -0.10 -1.91
CA ALA A 88 0.16 -0.28 -0.74
C ALA A 88 1.66 -0.37 -1.11
N ALA A 89 1.99 -1.07 -2.19
CA ALA A 89 3.37 -1.17 -2.69
C ALA A 89 3.90 0.21 -3.12
N ARG A 90 3.10 0.98 -3.87
CA ARG A 90 3.45 2.35 -4.27
C ARG A 90 3.60 3.28 -3.07
N GLN A 91 2.66 3.27 -2.15
CA GLN A 91 2.75 4.08 -0.92
C GLN A 91 3.99 3.73 -0.09
N LEU A 92 4.34 2.45 -0.01
CA LEU A 92 5.55 2.01 0.68
C LEU A 92 6.82 2.53 -0.01
N ALA A 93 6.87 2.53 -1.34
CA ALA A 93 7.99 3.09 -2.10
C ALA A 93 8.10 4.60 -1.89
N LEU A 94 6.98 5.35 -1.93
CA LEU A 94 6.95 6.77 -1.63
C LEU A 94 7.42 7.08 -0.20
N ARG A 95 6.94 6.34 0.81
CA ARG A 95 7.39 6.48 2.20
C ARG A 95 8.88 6.22 2.36
N ARG A 96 9.43 5.27 1.62
CA ARG A 96 10.87 4.98 1.64
C ARG A 96 11.72 6.09 1.00
N ALA A 97 11.18 6.78 0.02
CA ALA A 97 11.86 7.89 -0.66
C ALA A 97 11.87 9.20 0.15
N LEU A 98 10.87 9.39 1.04
CA LEU A 98 10.66 10.66 1.74
C LEU A 98 11.86 11.16 2.55
N PRO A 99 12.56 10.36 3.38
CA PRO A 99 13.68 10.87 4.17
C PRO A 99 14.80 11.44 3.29
N ASP A 100 15.17 10.73 2.22
CA ASP A 100 16.24 11.12 1.32
C ASP A 100 15.86 12.41 0.56
N THR A 101 14.60 12.51 0.17
CA THR A 101 14.01 13.71 -0.46
C THR A 101 14.01 14.91 0.49
N MET A 102 13.64 14.70 1.76
CA MET A 102 13.65 15.75 2.78
C MET A 102 15.06 16.26 3.05
N ASP A 103 16.05 15.37 3.10
CA ASP A 103 17.43 15.73 3.30
C ASP A 103 17.96 16.63 2.18
N LEU A 104 17.65 16.27 0.94
CA LEU A 104 18.06 17.09 -0.20
C LEU A 104 17.34 18.45 -0.21
N LEU A 105 16.04 18.48 0.17
CA LEU A 105 15.31 19.73 0.33
C LEU A 105 15.93 20.62 1.41
N VAL A 106 16.30 20.04 2.56
CA VAL A 106 16.98 20.78 3.65
C VAL A 106 18.25 21.42 3.13
N VAL A 107 19.11 20.67 2.44
CA VAL A 107 20.38 21.16 1.89
C VAL A 107 20.12 22.31 0.89
N CYS A 108 19.14 22.18 0.00
CA CYS A 108 18.82 23.23 -0.96
C CYS A 108 18.32 24.52 -0.28
N VAL A 109 17.43 24.39 0.70
CA VAL A 109 16.85 25.56 1.38
C VAL A 109 17.88 26.23 2.30
N GLU A 110 18.77 25.48 2.96
CA GLU A 110 19.86 26.00 3.76
C GLU A 110 20.94 26.71 2.90
N ALA A 111 21.11 26.26 1.67
CA ALA A 111 21.96 26.94 0.68
C ALA A 111 21.31 28.24 0.11
N GLY A 112 20.13 28.64 0.60
CA GLY A 112 19.43 29.83 0.16
C GLY A 112 18.62 29.68 -1.13
N VAL A 113 18.44 28.46 -1.64
CA VAL A 113 17.59 28.21 -2.79
C VAL A 113 16.13 28.38 -2.39
N SER A 114 15.34 29.08 -3.22
CA SER A 114 13.90 29.22 -2.98
C SER A 114 13.21 27.85 -2.94
N MET A 115 12.13 27.73 -2.16
CA MET A 115 11.42 26.45 -1.98
C MET A 115 10.96 25.84 -3.29
N ASP A 116 10.48 26.67 -4.23
CA ASP A 116 10.01 26.18 -5.54
C ASP A 116 11.14 25.67 -6.41
N ALA A 117 12.29 26.39 -6.42
CA ALA A 117 13.48 25.93 -7.12
C ALA A 117 14.08 24.66 -6.45
N ALA A 118 14.04 24.58 -5.12
CA ALA A 118 14.46 23.39 -4.39
C ALA A 118 13.59 22.17 -4.75
N LEU A 119 12.27 22.31 -4.78
CA LEU A 119 11.34 21.25 -5.19
C LEU A 119 11.57 20.77 -6.63
N GLN A 120 11.85 21.71 -7.56
CA GLN A 120 12.17 21.35 -8.95
C GLN A 120 13.51 20.61 -9.04
N ARG A 121 14.54 21.06 -8.31
CA ARG A 121 15.83 20.40 -8.28
C ARG A 121 15.74 19.00 -7.70
N VAL A 122 15.08 18.86 -6.55
CA VAL A 122 14.87 17.57 -5.88
C VAL A 122 14.09 16.59 -6.76
N ALA A 123 13.08 17.05 -7.50
CA ALA A 123 12.35 16.20 -8.44
C ALA A 123 13.28 15.61 -9.52
N ARG A 124 14.24 16.39 -10.02
CA ARG A 124 15.21 15.93 -11.02
C ARG A 124 16.25 14.99 -10.42
N GLU A 125 16.82 15.36 -9.28
CA GLU A 125 17.89 14.58 -8.63
C GLU A 125 17.37 13.23 -8.09
N MET A 126 16.10 13.16 -7.67
CA MET A 126 15.49 11.94 -7.18
C MET A 126 14.99 10.99 -8.28
N ALA A 127 14.87 11.46 -9.53
CA ALA A 127 14.35 10.66 -10.63
C ALA A 127 15.07 9.31 -10.84
N PRO A 128 16.41 9.21 -10.82
CA PRO A 128 17.11 7.95 -11.01
C PRO A 128 16.98 6.99 -9.81
N VAL A 129 16.78 7.49 -8.60
CA VAL A 129 16.76 6.69 -7.36
C VAL A 129 15.34 6.36 -6.92
N HIS A 130 14.45 7.35 -6.99
CA HIS A 130 13.07 7.27 -6.51
C HIS A 130 12.08 7.81 -7.57
N PRO A 131 11.93 7.13 -8.73
CA PRO A 131 11.16 7.64 -9.86
C PRO A 131 9.70 7.94 -9.52
N GLN A 132 9.09 7.14 -8.64
CA GLN A 132 7.68 7.34 -8.26
C GLN A 132 7.46 8.67 -7.53
N LEU A 133 8.33 9.04 -6.58
CA LEU A 133 8.21 10.31 -5.88
C LEU A 133 8.63 11.50 -6.76
N ALA A 134 9.65 11.31 -7.58
CA ALA A 134 10.09 12.31 -8.56
C ALA A 134 8.97 12.68 -9.55
N THR A 135 8.22 11.69 -10.03
CA THR A 135 7.05 11.93 -10.89
C THR A 135 5.98 12.76 -10.17
N GLU A 136 5.65 12.44 -8.93
CA GLU A 136 4.66 13.19 -8.15
C GLU A 136 5.13 14.63 -7.87
N LEU A 137 6.39 14.82 -7.54
CA LEU A 137 6.99 16.16 -7.38
C LEU A 137 6.97 16.93 -8.70
N THR A 138 7.23 16.27 -9.83
CA THR A 138 7.14 16.90 -11.16
C THR A 138 5.72 17.35 -11.48
N VAL A 139 4.71 16.53 -11.19
CA VAL A 139 3.30 16.92 -11.36
C VAL A 139 2.96 18.10 -10.46
N MET A 140 3.41 18.09 -9.21
CA MET A 140 3.22 19.21 -8.28
C MET A 140 3.88 20.49 -8.82
N ASN A 141 5.13 20.42 -9.30
CA ASN A 141 5.84 21.57 -9.87
C ASN A 141 5.15 22.13 -11.14
N ARG A 142 4.57 21.28 -11.99
CA ARG A 142 3.77 21.72 -13.14
C ARG A 142 2.52 22.48 -12.69
N ARG A 143 1.87 22.08 -11.61
CA ARG A 143 0.71 22.77 -11.03
C ARG A 143 1.11 24.14 -10.47
N LEU A 144 2.25 24.23 -9.78
CA LEU A 144 2.80 25.52 -9.32
C LEU A 144 3.08 26.45 -10.51
N ALA A 145 3.70 25.94 -11.56
CA ALA A 145 3.96 26.69 -12.80
C ALA A 145 2.67 27.13 -13.54
N ALA A 146 1.58 26.38 -13.36
CA ALA A 146 0.26 26.74 -13.87
C ALA A 146 -0.50 27.77 -13.00
N GLY A 147 0.14 28.28 -11.92
CA GLY A 147 -0.40 29.33 -11.07
C GLY A 147 -1.21 28.86 -9.86
N LEU A 148 -1.23 27.57 -9.54
CA LEU A 148 -1.82 27.10 -8.28
C LEU A 148 -0.98 27.59 -7.11
N THR A 149 -1.65 27.86 -6.00
CA THR A 149 -0.96 28.19 -4.73
C THR A 149 -0.14 26.99 -4.25
N ARG A 150 0.93 27.23 -3.50
CA ARG A 150 1.76 26.16 -2.91
C ARG A 150 0.95 25.27 -1.98
N GLU A 151 0.01 25.86 -1.24
CA GLU A 151 -0.91 25.10 -0.38
C GLU A 151 -1.76 24.10 -1.19
N GLU A 152 -2.35 24.53 -2.31
CA GLU A 152 -3.15 23.67 -3.18
C GLU A 152 -2.29 22.58 -3.84
N ALA A 153 -1.09 22.92 -4.29
CA ALA A 153 -0.17 21.98 -4.92
C ALA A 153 0.29 20.89 -3.94
N LEU A 154 0.66 21.27 -2.71
CA LEU A 154 1.05 20.33 -1.64
C LEU A 154 -0.12 19.47 -1.18
N ARG A 155 -1.32 20.05 -1.00
CA ARG A 155 -2.52 19.27 -0.69
C ARG A 155 -2.86 18.29 -1.81
N GLY A 156 -2.75 18.73 -3.06
CA GLY A 156 -2.93 17.88 -4.23
C GLY A 156 -1.97 16.68 -4.24
N LEU A 157 -0.69 16.90 -3.92
CA LEU A 157 0.31 15.85 -3.77
C LEU A 157 -0.10 14.83 -2.69
N ALA A 158 -0.53 15.32 -1.53
CA ALA A 158 -0.95 14.46 -0.41
C ALA A 158 -2.19 13.60 -0.75
N VAL A 159 -3.19 14.19 -1.43
CA VAL A 159 -4.42 13.50 -1.85
C VAL A 159 -4.13 12.44 -2.92
N ARG A 160 -3.30 12.78 -3.92
CA ARG A 160 -2.94 11.87 -5.02
C ARG A 160 -2.17 10.65 -4.55
N THR A 161 -1.20 10.85 -3.65
CA THR A 161 -0.37 9.77 -3.12
C THR A 161 -1.07 8.95 -2.03
N GLY A 162 -1.95 9.59 -1.26
CA GLY A 162 -2.58 8.98 -0.09
C GLY A 162 -1.58 8.59 1.00
N VAL A 163 -0.39 9.19 1.00
CA VAL A 163 0.67 8.96 2.00
C VAL A 163 0.50 9.94 3.13
N GLU A 164 0.31 9.42 4.33
CA GLU A 164 0.04 10.22 5.54
C GLU A 164 1.19 11.16 5.88
N GLU A 165 2.41 10.71 5.70
CA GLU A 165 3.61 11.50 5.98
C GLU A 165 3.71 12.72 5.04
N LEU A 166 3.30 12.58 3.77
CA LEU A 166 3.21 13.72 2.82
C LEU A 166 2.11 14.69 3.21
N ARG A 167 1.00 14.19 3.74
CA ARG A 167 -0.09 15.04 4.23
C ARG A 167 0.35 15.86 5.43
N GLN A 168 1.05 15.24 6.39
CA GLN A 168 1.62 15.94 7.55
C GLN A 168 2.66 16.98 7.13
N LEU A 169 3.55 16.63 6.20
CA LEU A 169 4.53 17.55 5.64
C LEU A 169 3.86 18.76 5.00
N ALA A 170 2.86 18.52 4.15
CA ALA A 170 2.10 19.60 3.50
C ALA A 170 1.47 20.55 4.53
N ALA A 171 0.84 20.00 5.57
CA ALA A 171 0.25 20.79 6.64
C ALA A 171 1.29 21.62 7.39
N HIS A 172 2.45 21.03 7.74
CA HIS A 172 3.51 21.73 8.44
C HIS A 172 4.14 22.84 7.58
N LEU A 173 4.33 22.61 6.26
CA LEU A 173 4.87 23.64 5.37
C LEU A 173 3.91 24.81 5.20
N VAL A 174 2.63 24.55 5.00
CA VAL A 174 1.59 25.58 4.93
C VAL A 174 1.53 26.40 6.22
N GLN A 175 1.64 25.72 7.36
CA GLN A 175 1.65 26.38 8.66
C GLN A 175 2.91 27.25 8.85
N ALA A 176 4.08 26.74 8.43
CA ALA A 176 5.35 27.47 8.51
C ALA A 176 5.30 28.77 7.66
N GLU A 177 4.71 28.71 6.47
CA GLU A 177 4.52 29.91 5.62
C GLU A 177 3.61 30.94 6.24
N ARG A 178 2.52 30.50 6.86
CA ARG A 178 1.55 31.42 7.50
C ARG A 178 2.12 32.13 8.75
N TRP A 179 3.00 31.43 9.50
CA TRP A 179 3.52 31.92 10.77
C TRP A 179 4.95 32.48 10.67
N GLY A 180 5.55 32.48 9.47
CA GLY A 180 6.89 32.99 9.23
C GLY A 180 7.99 32.15 9.89
N THR A 181 7.70 30.89 10.26
CA THR A 181 8.72 29.98 10.80
C THR A 181 9.65 29.50 9.71
N SER A 182 10.93 29.28 10.06
CA SER A 182 11.93 28.78 9.10
C SER A 182 11.51 27.42 8.50
N ILE A 183 11.25 27.41 7.21
CA ILE A 183 10.91 26.20 6.44
C ILE A 183 12.02 25.14 6.59
N ALA A 184 13.30 25.56 6.60
CA ALA A 184 14.43 24.66 6.81
C ALA A 184 14.34 23.93 8.16
N THR A 185 13.88 24.60 9.22
CA THR A 185 13.69 23.98 10.53
C THR A 185 12.59 22.92 10.49
N VAL A 186 11.46 23.22 9.86
CA VAL A 186 10.33 22.28 9.70
C VAL A 186 10.77 21.05 8.92
N LEU A 187 11.45 21.24 7.79
CA LEU A 187 11.97 20.14 6.97
C LEU A 187 12.95 19.27 7.75
N ARG A 188 13.90 19.88 8.48
CA ARG A 188 14.90 19.16 9.28
C ARG A 188 14.25 18.33 10.40
N VAL A 189 13.26 18.88 11.11
CA VAL A 189 12.53 18.15 12.15
C VAL A 189 11.78 16.99 11.55
N THR A 190 11.07 17.20 10.44
CA THR A 190 10.33 16.16 9.73
C THR A 190 11.25 15.05 9.22
N ALA A 191 12.40 15.39 8.60
CA ALA A 191 13.38 14.42 8.14
C ALA A 191 13.91 13.53 9.29
N ARG A 192 14.23 14.13 10.45
CA ARG A 192 14.67 13.40 11.65
C ARG A 192 13.58 12.45 12.17
N ASP A 193 12.33 12.90 12.21
CA ASP A 193 11.21 12.08 12.67
C ASP A 193 10.99 10.88 11.74
N LEU A 194 11.02 11.08 10.42
CA LEU A 194 10.89 10.00 9.44
C LEU A 194 12.01 8.95 9.57
N ARG A 195 13.25 9.39 9.77
CA ARG A 195 14.39 8.48 10.01
C ARG A 195 14.23 7.71 11.32
N ARG A 196 13.79 8.39 12.39
CA ARG A 196 13.53 7.75 13.68
C ARG A 196 12.43 6.69 13.58
N ARG A 197 11.32 7.00 12.90
CA ARG A 197 10.23 6.04 12.64
C ARG A 197 10.73 4.82 11.85
N ARG A 198 11.58 5.03 10.85
CA ARG A 198 12.20 3.96 10.07
C ARG A 198 13.04 3.03 10.95
N ARG A 199 13.89 3.61 11.80
CA ARG A 199 14.72 2.87 12.74
C ARG A 199 13.88 2.07 13.73
N MET A 200 12.91 2.70 14.37
CA MET A 200 11.98 2.03 15.30
C MET A 200 11.21 0.89 14.62
N ALA A 201 10.79 1.06 13.37
CA ALA A 201 10.11 0.00 12.61
C ALA A 201 11.04 -1.19 12.33
N ALA A 202 12.34 -0.95 12.07
CA ALA A 202 13.33 -2.02 11.91
C ALA A 202 13.61 -2.74 13.23
N GLU A 203 13.80 -2.01 14.33
CA GLU A 203 14.00 -2.55 15.67
C GLU A 203 12.79 -3.40 16.12
N LYS A 204 11.56 -2.92 15.88
CA LYS A 204 10.33 -3.67 16.16
C LYS A 204 10.26 -4.99 15.38
N ARG A 205 10.66 -4.99 14.11
CA ARG A 205 10.71 -6.22 13.29
C ARG A 205 11.74 -7.21 13.85
N ALA A 206 12.91 -6.72 14.23
CA ALA A 206 13.96 -7.55 14.84
C ALA A 206 13.50 -8.15 16.18
N ALA A 207 12.89 -7.34 17.05
CA ALA A 207 12.36 -7.81 18.34
C ALA A 207 11.25 -8.86 18.18
N THR A 208 10.36 -8.69 17.19
CA THR A 208 9.27 -9.65 16.94
C THR A 208 9.74 -10.93 16.24
N ALA A 209 10.93 -10.96 15.64
CA ALA A 209 11.46 -12.15 14.97
C ALA A 209 11.69 -13.30 15.98
N GLY A 210 12.28 -13.02 17.15
CA GLY A 210 12.48 -14.01 18.21
C GLY A 210 11.18 -14.63 18.71
N THR A 211 10.16 -13.80 18.96
CA THR A 211 8.85 -14.27 19.42
C THR A 211 8.13 -15.12 18.36
N ARG A 212 8.29 -14.80 17.08
CA ARG A 212 7.70 -15.59 15.99
C ARG A 212 8.33 -16.98 15.84
N MET A 213 9.58 -17.16 16.27
CA MET A 213 10.23 -18.48 16.26
C MET A 213 9.72 -19.41 17.37
N LEU A 214 9.11 -18.86 18.42
CA LEU A 214 8.52 -19.68 19.48
C LEU A 214 7.30 -20.47 18.99
N LEU A 215 6.53 -19.95 18.06
CA LEU A 215 5.32 -20.61 17.55
C LEU A 215 5.62 -21.95 16.85
N PRO A 216 6.50 -22.01 15.83
CA PRO A 216 6.86 -23.29 15.21
C PRO A 216 7.58 -24.23 16.19
N LEU A 217 8.40 -23.70 17.10
CA LEU A 217 9.05 -24.49 18.13
C LEU A 217 8.03 -25.17 19.05
N ALA A 218 7.07 -24.40 19.57
CA ALA A 218 5.98 -24.93 20.40
C ALA A 218 5.14 -25.96 19.63
N LEU A 219 4.82 -25.68 18.35
CA LEU A 219 4.03 -26.58 17.50
C LEU A 219 4.73 -27.92 17.23
N CYS A 220 6.08 -27.93 17.17
CA CYS A 220 6.84 -29.16 17.00
C CYS A 220 7.07 -29.91 18.30
N ILE A 221 7.35 -29.18 19.38
CA ILE A 221 7.66 -29.80 20.69
C ILE A 221 6.40 -30.40 21.31
N PHE A 222 5.25 -29.72 21.23
CA PHE A 222 4.02 -30.16 21.87
C PHE A 222 3.56 -31.57 21.42
N PRO A 223 3.45 -31.89 20.13
CA PRO A 223 3.09 -33.23 19.68
C PRO A 223 4.11 -34.28 20.10
N THR A 224 5.40 -33.94 20.06
CA THR A 224 6.46 -34.88 20.39
C THR A 224 6.39 -35.28 21.86
N ILE A 225 6.16 -34.34 22.78
CA ILE A 225 5.95 -34.60 24.20
C ILE A 225 4.72 -35.51 24.40
N PHE A 226 3.63 -35.23 23.69
CA PHE A 226 2.41 -36.03 23.77
C PHE A 226 2.64 -37.50 23.34
N VAL A 227 3.35 -37.69 22.23
CA VAL A 227 3.68 -39.04 21.74
C VAL A 227 4.56 -39.79 22.75
N VAL A 228 5.56 -39.12 23.33
CA VAL A 228 6.46 -39.75 24.30
C VAL A 228 5.78 -40.08 25.63
N LEU A 229 4.89 -39.20 26.12
CA LEU A 229 4.22 -39.42 27.42
C LEU A 229 3.01 -40.36 27.29
N LEU A 230 2.18 -40.19 26.24
CA LEU A 230 0.97 -40.99 26.07
C LEU A 230 1.23 -42.33 25.38
N GLY A 231 2.31 -42.45 24.60
CA GLY A 231 2.65 -43.67 23.86
C GLY A 231 2.73 -44.91 24.79
N PRO A 232 3.57 -44.91 25.86
CA PRO A 232 3.66 -46.05 26.76
C PRO A 232 2.35 -46.29 27.54
N ALA A 233 1.60 -45.26 27.88
CA ALA A 233 0.31 -45.40 28.56
C ALA A 233 -0.75 -46.07 27.66
N LEU A 234 -0.85 -45.66 26.41
CA LEU A 234 -1.74 -46.27 25.41
C LEU A 234 -1.39 -47.73 25.12
N LEU A 235 -0.11 -48.06 25.06
CA LEU A 235 0.34 -49.45 24.90
C LEU A 235 -0.02 -50.34 26.11
N GLN A 236 0.08 -49.80 27.32
CA GLN A 236 -0.33 -50.55 28.55
C GLN A 236 -1.83 -50.75 28.59
N VAL A 237 -2.62 -49.73 28.27
CA VAL A 237 -4.09 -49.84 28.18
C VAL A 237 -4.50 -50.83 27.10
N GLY A 238 -3.89 -50.78 25.89
CA GLY A 238 -4.14 -51.74 24.82
C GLY A 238 -3.89 -53.20 25.23
N LYS A 239 -2.79 -53.45 25.97
CA LYS A 239 -2.50 -54.79 26.54
C LYS A 239 -3.53 -55.24 27.59
N ALA A 240 -4.03 -54.31 28.42
CA ALA A 240 -5.03 -54.62 29.45
C ALA A 240 -6.43 -54.95 28.84
N PHE A 241 -6.74 -54.40 27.64
CA PHE A 241 -7.98 -54.69 26.92
C PHE A 241 -7.84 -55.79 25.84
N GLY A 242 -6.70 -56.49 25.77
CA GLY A 242 -6.54 -57.61 24.85
C GLY A 242 -6.51 -57.22 23.35
N VAL A 243 -6.28 -55.96 23.07
CA VAL A 243 -6.13 -55.41 21.68
C VAL A 243 -4.65 -55.20 21.41
N GLY A 244 -3.93 -56.30 21.19
CA GLY A 244 -2.54 -56.26 20.80
C GLY A 244 -2.01 -57.67 20.50
N PRO A 245 -1.13 -57.80 19.48
CA PRO A 245 -0.52 -59.09 19.15
C PRO A 245 0.35 -59.61 20.29
#